data_2a5db1d17683cd3ac1709122a92b683d
#
_entry.id   2a5db1d17683cd3ac1709122a92b683d
#
_cell.length_a   1.000
_cell.length_b   1.000
_cell.length_c   1.000
_cell.angle_alpha   90.00
_cell.angle_beta   90.00
_cell.angle_gamma   90.00
#
_symmetry.space_group_name_H-M   'P 1'
#
loop_
_entity.id
_entity.type
_entity.pdbx_description
1 polymer ?
#
loop_
_entity_poly.entity_id
_entity_poly.type
_entity_poly.pdbx_seq_one_letter_code
_entity_poly.pdbx_strand_id
1 'polypeptide(L)'
;MEWNRRLFLCAAGAVTASPALSFAQEAPLPEPPSAVGPIKLFDLEELEERAAKVLTPGSFSFLAGGVGAEWTLHENRKAFGHFVIQPQYLRGAPAPDLSTTLMGMKLSAPLLTAPVGGQGLFHATADIGTARGTAASGLLMTASGASTATLEQISEAVGAGPKWYQLYLPADRGEATALLQRVKAAGYSAVVFTIDALGAGNSEELQRTGFPVGRALAAASARVTAGAPGAGIKRGRPKNSFDWDDVEFIQKASGLPVLLKGVLSPDLARKAVERGVAGIQVSNHGGRQLDGVPATIDVLGPIAEAVDRRVPIIVDSGFRRGGDVFKALALGADAVAMGRPVMYGLALGGSDGVKSVYEKLTQEISLTMRAAGAGRISDIRRAYLGLTPDRDT
;
A
#
# COMPACT_ATOMS: atom_id res chain seq x y z
N MET A 1 38.18 -4.65 69.51
CA MET A 1 38.62 -3.58 70.41
C MET A 1 38.29 -2.30 69.71
N GLU A 2 37.28 -1.76 70.22
CA GLU A 2 36.92 -0.41 70.62
C GLU A 2 36.62 0.60 69.53
N TRP A 3 35.37 0.93 69.60
CA TRP A 3 34.71 2.11 69.06
C TRP A 3 35.33 3.42 69.55
N ASN A 4 35.37 4.47 68.73
CA ASN A 4 35.26 5.82 69.25
C ASN A 4 34.33 6.68 68.35
N ARG A 5 33.20 7.00 68.96
CA ARG A 5 32.24 8.04 68.56
C ARG A 5 32.87 9.40 68.90
N ARG A 6 32.70 10.36 68.01
CA ARG A 6 32.42 11.80 68.20
C ARG A 6 33.03 12.61 67.07
N LEU A 7 32.15 13.18 66.26
CA LEU A 7 31.97 14.59 66.17
C LEU A 7 30.88 14.94 65.16
N PHE A 8 29.70 15.28 65.71
CA PHE A 8 28.70 16.10 65.05
C PHE A 8 29.18 17.54 65.21
N LEU A 9 29.21 18.32 64.11
CA LEU A 9 28.83 19.74 64.14
C LEU A 9 28.90 20.38 62.74
N CYS A 10 27.73 20.82 62.28
CA CYS A 10 27.43 22.02 61.48
C CYS A 10 28.27 22.34 60.24
N ALA A 11 27.70 22.14 59.09
CA ALA A 11 27.79 23.09 57.98
C ALA A 11 26.39 23.25 57.36
N ALA A 12 25.73 24.32 57.73
CA ALA A 12 24.52 24.80 57.06
C ALA A 12 24.89 25.46 55.74
N GLY A 13 24.07 25.24 54.72
CA GLY A 13 23.89 26.21 53.65
C GLY A 13 24.77 26.09 52.41
N ALA A 14 24.45 25.19 51.49
CA ALA A 14 24.51 25.49 50.08
C ALA A 14 23.34 24.79 49.40
N VAL A 15 22.25 25.51 49.26
CA VAL A 15 21.19 25.14 48.32
C VAL A 15 21.80 25.29 46.93
N THR A 16 22.39 24.21 46.41
CA THR A 16 22.71 24.13 45.00
C THR A 16 21.39 24.01 44.28
N ALA A 17 20.96 25.10 43.63
CA ALA A 17 19.92 25.10 42.65
C ALA A 17 20.28 23.99 41.62
N SER A 18 19.56 22.88 41.65
CA SER A 18 19.60 21.92 40.57
C SER A 18 19.28 22.67 39.28
N PRO A 19 20.09 22.57 38.21
CA PRO A 19 19.69 23.15 36.95
C PRO A 19 18.37 22.49 36.57
N ALA A 20 17.32 23.29 36.43
CA ALA A 20 16.08 22.84 35.82
C ALA A 20 16.48 22.17 34.50
N LEU A 21 16.21 20.87 34.40
CA LEU A 21 16.30 20.17 33.12
C LEU A 21 15.40 20.96 32.17
N SER A 22 16.00 21.84 31.38
CA SER A 22 15.36 22.43 30.22
C SER A 22 14.99 21.27 29.32
N PHE A 23 13.72 20.89 29.31
CA PHE A 23 13.19 20.04 28.28
C PHE A 23 13.47 20.81 26.99
N ALA A 24 14.47 20.33 26.24
CA ALA A 24 14.77 20.88 24.94
C ALA A 24 13.44 20.81 24.17
N GLN A 25 12.92 21.95 23.79
CA GLN A 25 11.68 22.03 23.02
C GLN A 25 11.95 21.29 21.72
N GLU A 26 11.32 20.12 21.55
CA GLU A 26 11.52 19.30 20.36
C GLU A 26 11.27 20.16 19.12
N ALA A 27 12.19 20.11 18.16
CA ALA A 27 12.06 20.85 16.92
C ALA A 27 10.72 20.54 16.24
N PRO A 28 10.05 21.54 15.66
CA PRO A 28 8.82 21.35 14.93
C PRO A 28 9.05 20.37 13.76
N LEU A 29 8.06 19.52 13.51
CA LEU A 29 8.11 18.61 12.35
C LEU A 29 7.93 19.43 11.08
N PRO A 30 8.71 19.16 10.02
CA PRO A 30 8.57 19.88 8.77
C PRO A 30 7.20 19.58 8.12
N GLU A 31 6.64 20.61 7.50
CA GLU A 31 5.38 20.49 6.75
C GLU A 31 5.58 19.63 5.50
N PRO A 32 4.59 18.77 5.14
CA PRO A 32 4.63 18.03 3.91
C PRO A 32 4.36 18.95 2.70
N PRO A 33 4.72 18.53 1.47
CA PRO A 33 4.34 19.24 0.25
C PRO A 33 2.83 19.50 0.17
N SER A 34 2.44 20.61 -0.45
CA SER A 34 1.02 21.02 -0.57
C SER A 34 0.60 21.44 -1.97
N ALA A 35 1.52 21.42 -2.94
CA ALA A 35 1.23 21.81 -4.30
C ALA A 35 0.27 20.81 -4.97
N VAL A 36 -0.81 21.32 -5.58
CA VAL A 36 -1.77 20.52 -6.34
C VAL A 36 -1.71 20.94 -7.80
N GLY A 37 -1.51 19.99 -8.70
CA GLY A 37 -1.48 20.22 -10.13
C GLY A 37 -1.01 18.99 -10.91
N PRO A 38 -1.31 18.93 -12.22
CA PRO A 38 -0.85 17.84 -13.05
C PRO A 38 0.68 17.86 -13.17
N ILE A 39 1.27 16.66 -13.17
CA ILE A 39 2.71 16.49 -13.34
C ILE A 39 3.01 15.90 -14.72
N LYS A 40 3.97 16.49 -15.42
CA LYS A 40 4.45 15.93 -16.69
C LYS A 40 5.36 14.75 -16.38
N LEU A 41 5.04 13.58 -16.96
CA LEU A 41 5.77 12.34 -16.78
C LEU A 41 6.22 11.79 -18.14
N PHE A 42 7.49 11.43 -18.24
CA PHE A 42 8.00 10.62 -19.34
C PHE A 42 7.83 9.15 -19.06
N ASP A 43 8.06 8.75 -17.79
CA ASP A 43 7.82 7.42 -17.27
C ASP A 43 7.61 7.48 -15.74
N LEU A 44 7.32 6.33 -15.10
CA LEU A 44 7.15 6.27 -13.65
C LEU A 44 8.46 6.03 -12.88
N GLU A 45 9.56 5.74 -13.57
CA GLU A 45 10.87 5.52 -12.94
C GLU A 45 11.43 6.82 -12.35
N GLU A 46 11.19 7.96 -13.04
CA GLU A 46 11.67 9.27 -12.59
C GLU A 46 10.98 9.79 -11.31
N LEU A 47 9.82 9.20 -10.94
CA LEU A 47 9.01 9.69 -9.83
C LEU A 47 9.73 9.62 -8.49
N GLU A 48 10.51 8.57 -8.26
CA GLU A 48 11.18 8.34 -6.98
C GLU A 48 12.23 9.43 -6.72
N GLU A 49 13.08 9.73 -7.71
CA GLU A 49 14.08 10.80 -7.60
C GLU A 49 13.42 12.17 -7.44
N ARG A 50 12.32 12.42 -8.16
CA ARG A 50 11.58 13.69 -8.04
C ARG A 50 10.92 13.83 -6.67
N ALA A 51 10.34 12.77 -6.14
CA ALA A 51 9.73 12.77 -4.80
C ALA A 51 10.79 12.97 -3.71
N ALA A 52 12.00 12.42 -3.86
CA ALA A 52 13.10 12.63 -2.93
C ALA A 52 13.50 14.11 -2.80
N LYS A 53 13.29 14.92 -3.83
CA LYS A 53 13.61 16.35 -3.84
C LYS A 53 12.59 17.22 -3.08
N VAL A 54 11.36 16.72 -2.88
CA VAL A 54 10.28 17.48 -2.23
C VAL A 54 9.89 16.93 -0.84
N LEU A 55 10.19 15.67 -0.57
CA LEU A 55 9.95 15.05 0.72
C LEU A 55 11.14 15.27 1.67
N THR A 56 10.86 15.29 2.96
CA THR A 56 11.94 15.22 3.96
C THR A 56 12.64 13.87 3.88
N PRO A 57 13.94 13.76 4.24
CA PRO A 57 14.66 12.49 4.21
C PRO A 57 13.93 11.36 4.95
N GLY A 58 13.35 11.65 6.14
CA GLY A 58 12.61 10.68 6.92
C GLY A 58 11.28 10.24 6.26
N SER A 59 10.50 11.19 5.71
CA SER A 59 9.28 10.87 4.98
C SER A 59 9.58 10.10 3.71
N PHE A 60 10.65 10.44 3.00
CA PHE A 60 11.09 9.72 1.81
C PHE A 60 11.54 8.30 2.14
N SER A 61 12.41 8.12 3.15
CA SER A 61 12.87 6.80 3.60
C SER A 61 11.70 5.95 4.09
N PHE A 62 10.72 6.53 4.81
CA PHE A 62 9.50 5.82 5.20
C PHE A 62 8.68 5.34 4.00
N LEU A 63 8.62 6.09 2.90
CA LEU A 63 7.88 5.74 1.69
C LEU A 63 8.66 4.77 0.81
N ALA A 64 9.90 5.10 0.47
CA ALA A 64 10.70 4.40 -0.53
C ALA A 64 11.32 3.10 -0.01
N GLY A 65 11.73 3.07 1.26
CA GLY A 65 12.50 1.98 1.84
C GLY A 65 11.76 0.65 1.98
N GLY A 66 12.54 -0.40 2.12
CA GLY A 66 12.14 -1.76 2.45
C GLY A 66 12.56 -2.16 3.86
N VAL A 67 12.62 -3.45 4.13
CA VAL A 67 13.09 -4.04 5.40
C VAL A 67 14.36 -4.85 5.18
N GLY A 68 15.13 -5.05 6.25
CA GLY A 68 16.39 -5.81 6.21
C GLY A 68 17.39 -5.24 5.21
N ALA A 69 17.94 -6.10 4.38
CA ALA A 69 18.87 -5.74 3.31
C ALA A 69 18.18 -5.24 2.03
N GLU A 70 16.83 -5.08 2.06
CA GLU A 70 16.01 -4.66 0.93
C GLU A 70 16.07 -5.59 -0.30
N TRP A 71 16.49 -6.85 -0.10
CA TRP A 71 16.58 -7.82 -1.19
C TRP A 71 15.23 -7.99 -1.89
N THR A 72 14.15 -8.20 -1.13
CA THR A 72 12.79 -8.33 -1.69
C THR A 72 12.33 -7.07 -2.41
N LEU A 73 12.69 -5.88 -1.89
CA LEU A 73 12.37 -4.60 -2.54
C LEU A 73 12.98 -4.53 -3.94
N HIS A 74 14.25 -4.89 -4.09
CA HIS A 74 14.95 -4.88 -5.35
C HIS A 74 14.50 -6.01 -6.27
N GLU A 75 14.30 -7.22 -5.74
CA GLU A 75 13.87 -8.38 -6.51
C GLU A 75 12.47 -8.18 -7.11
N ASN A 76 11.56 -7.49 -6.40
CA ASN A 76 10.26 -7.10 -6.95
C ASN A 76 10.34 -6.29 -8.26
N ARG A 77 11.45 -5.57 -8.48
CA ARG A 77 11.70 -4.80 -9.71
C ARG A 77 12.37 -5.67 -10.77
N LYS A 78 13.40 -6.40 -10.37
CA LYS A 78 14.22 -7.23 -11.24
C LYS A 78 13.43 -8.37 -11.85
N ALA A 79 12.54 -9.01 -11.09
CA ALA A 79 11.82 -10.22 -11.49
C ALA A 79 10.89 -10.03 -12.70
N PHE A 80 10.46 -8.81 -13.03
CA PHE A 80 9.77 -8.58 -14.30
C PHE A 80 10.64 -8.92 -15.52
N GLY A 81 11.96 -8.90 -15.38
CA GLY A 81 12.91 -9.33 -16.42
C GLY A 81 12.89 -10.83 -16.71
N HIS A 82 12.31 -11.67 -15.83
CA HIS A 82 12.18 -13.11 -16.05
C HIS A 82 11.18 -13.47 -17.17
N PHE A 83 10.31 -12.53 -17.53
CA PHE A 83 9.27 -12.71 -18.52
C PHE A 83 9.49 -11.77 -19.70
N VAL A 84 9.33 -12.29 -20.93
CA VAL A 84 9.33 -11.51 -22.16
C VAL A 84 7.96 -11.52 -22.80
N ILE A 85 7.56 -10.41 -23.40
CA ILE A 85 6.31 -10.32 -24.16
C ILE A 85 6.54 -10.94 -25.55
N GLN A 86 5.71 -11.90 -25.93
CA GLN A 86 5.68 -12.53 -27.25
C GLN A 86 4.50 -11.98 -28.04
N PRO A 87 4.72 -11.02 -28.95
CA PRO A 87 3.63 -10.39 -29.69
C PRO A 87 2.89 -11.38 -30.58
N GLN A 88 1.58 -11.21 -30.67
CA GLN A 88 0.68 -12.01 -31.50
C GLN A 88 0.17 -11.15 -32.66
N TYR A 89 0.99 -10.99 -33.70
CA TYR A 89 0.68 -10.14 -34.85
C TYR A 89 -0.38 -10.76 -35.79
N LEU A 90 -0.89 -9.99 -36.73
CA LEU A 90 -1.84 -10.38 -37.79
C LEU A 90 -3.19 -10.89 -37.27
N ARG A 91 -3.60 -10.47 -36.08
CA ARG A 91 -4.87 -10.88 -35.47
C ARG A 91 -6.02 -9.90 -35.76
N GLY A 92 -5.79 -8.81 -36.44
CA GLY A 92 -6.81 -7.78 -36.70
C GLY A 92 -7.35 -7.14 -35.41
N ALA A 93 -6.52 -7.06 -34.37
CA ALA A 93 -6.93 -6.52 -33.06
C ALA A 93 -7.39 -5.05 -33.22
N PRO A 94 -8.54 -4.67 -32.64
CA PRO A 94 -9.00 -3.28 -32.64
C PRO A 94 -8.11 -2.40 -31.78
N ALA A 95 -8.41 -1.10 -31.74
CA ALA A 95 -7.77 -0.19 -30.78
C ALA A 95 -7.97 -0.72 -29.35
N PRO A 96 -6.95 -0.69 -28.48
CA PRO A 96 -7.02 -1.25 -27.15
C PRO A 96 -8.13 -0.64 -26.31
N ASP A 97 -8.97 -1.49 -25.72
CA ASP A 97 -9.94 -1.18 -24.69
C ASP A 97 -9.43 -1.75 -23.36
N LEU A 98 -9.13 -0.86 -22.42
CA LEU A 98 -8.60 -1.23 -21.10
C LEU A 98 -9.70 -1.43 -20.06
N SER A 99 -10.96 -1.13 -20.41
CA SER A 99 -12.07 -1.29 -19.46
C SER A 99 -12.20 -2.73 -18.98
N THR A 100 -12.50 -2.88 -17.70
CA THR A 100 -12.68 -4.19 -17.07
C THR A 100 -13.74 -4.13 -15.99
N THR A 101 -14.14 -5.30 -15.49
CA THR A 101 -15.04 -5.44 -14.35
C THR A 101 -14.36 -6.28 -13.28
N LEU A 102 -14.24 -5.74 -12.07
CA LEU A 102 -13.68 -6.43 -10.91
C LEU A 102 -14.72 -6.51 -9.81
N MET A 103 -15.12 -7.72 -9.40
CA MET A 103 -16.17 -7.97 -8.41
C MET A 103 -17.45 -7.13 -8.64
N GLY A 104 -17.91 -7.08 -9.89
CA GLY A 104 -19.10 -6.33 -10.30
C GLY A 104 -18.92 -4.82 -10.51
N MET A 105 -17.74 -4.28 -10.18
CA MET A 105 -17.44 -2.85 -10.35
C MET A 105 -16.76 -2.61 -11.70
N LYS A 106 -17.28 -1.64 -12.46
CA LYS A 106 -16.66 -1.21 -13.72
C LYS A 106 -15.45 -0.32 -13.44
N LEU A 107 -14.32 -0.61 -14.06
CA LEU A 107 -13.07 0.16 -13.98
C LEU A 107 -12.63 0.57 -15.38
N SER A 108 -12.03 1.75 -15.49
CA SER A 108 -11.45 2.28 -16.76
C SER A 108 -10.21 1.51 -17.23
N ALA A 109 -9.52 0.84 -16.30
CA ALA A 109 -8.35 -0.01 -16.54
C ALA A 109 -8.23 -1.04 -15.43
N PRO A 110 -7.47 -2.14 -15.59
CA PRO A 110 -7.26 -3.17 -14.58
C PRO A 110 -6.27 -2.69 -13.49
N LEU A 111 -6.55 -1.53 -12.92
CA LEU A 111 -5.71 -0.85 -11.93
C LEU A 111 -6.51 -0.45 -10.70
N LEU A 112 -5.84 -0.46 -9.56
CA LEU A 112 -6.37 0.09 -8.31
C LEU A 112 -5.26 0.68 -7.46
N THR A 113 -5.64 1.51 -6.49
CA THR A 113 -4.69 2.02 -5.50
C THR A 113 -4.43 0.95 -4.43
N ALA A 114 -3.18 0.57 -4.22
CA ALA A 114 -2.79 -0.27 -3.10
C ALA A 114 -2.99 0.47 -1.77
N PRO A 115 -3.32 -0.23 -0.68
CA PRO A 115 -3.46 0.41 0.63
C PRO A 115 -2.09 0.88 1.15
N VAL A 116 -1.92 2.19 1.26
CA VAL A 116 -0.72 2.84 1.83
C VAL A 116 -1.14 3.70 3.00
N GLY A 117 -0.53 3.47 4.16
CA GLY A 117 -0.76 4.27 5.37
C GLY A 117 0.11 5.52 5.44
N GLY A 118 -0.26 6.45 6.33
CA GLY A 118 0.57 7.60 6.66
C GLY A 118 0.74 8.65 5.55
N GLN A 119 -0.20 8.75 4.63
CA GLN A 119 -0.09 9.61 3.44
C GLN A 119 0.05 11.10 3.76
N GLY A 120 -0.38 11.54 4.95
CA GLY A 120 -0.15 12.89 5.44
C GLY A 120 1.32 13.24 5.71
N LEU A 121 2.22 12.26 5.66
CA LEU A 121 3.67 12.49 5.65
C LEU A 121 4.19 12.86 4.26
N PHE A 122 3.43 12.56 3.21
CA PHE A 122 3.85 12.73 1.83
C PHE A 122 3.23 13.96 1.17
N HIS A 123 2.00 14.35 1.59
CA HIS A 123 1.34 15.54 1.07
C HIS A 123 0.27 16.05 2.05
N ALA A 124 0.02 17.37 2.02
CA ALA A 124 -0.97 18.00 2.89
C ALA A 124 -2.40 17.45 2.70
N THR A 125 -2.76 17.06 1.47
CA THR A 125 -4.08 16.47 1.17
C THR A 125 -4.21 15.01 1.57
N ALA A 126 -3.11 14.33 1.91
CA ALA A 126 -3.08 12.95 2.40
C ALA A 126 -3.94 11.97 1.57
N ASP A 127 -4.61 11.04 2.25
CA ASP A 127 -5.48 10.02 1.64
C ASP A 127 -6.65 10.62 0.84
N ILE A 128 -7.09 11.85 1.18
CA ILE A 128 -8.13 12.57 0.45
C ILE A 128 -7.67 12.92 -0.97
N GLY A 129 -6.42 13.37 -1.12
CA GLY A 129 -5.82 13.64 -2.42
C GLY A 129 -5.74 12.39 -3.29
N THR A 130 -5.27 11.27 -2.71
CA THR A 130 -5.21 9.98 -3.41
C THR A 130 -6.60 9.50 -3.81
N ALA A 131 -7.58 9.60 -2.92
CA ALA A 131 -8.95 9.18 -3.18
C ALA A 131 -9.56 9.94 -4.37
N ARG A 132 -9.41 11.27 -4.39
CA ARG A 132 -9.88 12.13 -5.49
C ARG A 132 -9.19 11.80 -6.82
N GLY A 133 -7.86 11.68 -6.82
CA GLY A 133 -7.10 11.36 -8.03
C GLY A 133 -7.44 9.97 -8.59
N THR A 134 -7.62 8.97 -7.73
CA THR A 134 -8.02 7.61 -8.11
C THR A 134 -9.44 7.60 -8.69
N ALA A 135 -10.40 8.25 -8.02
CA ALA A 135 -11.77 8.35 -8.49
C ALA A 135 -11.87 9.10 -9.83
N ALA A 136 -11.13 10.21 -9.98
CA ALA A 136 -11.06 10.98 -11.23
C ALA A 136 -10.45 10.18 -12.41
N SER A 137 -9.71 9.10 -12.11
CA SER A 137 -9.17 8.16 -13.10
C SER A 137 -10.15 7.01 -13.41
N GLY A 138 -11.32 6.94 -12.77
CA GLY A 138 -12.27 5.83 -12.93
C GLY A 138 -11.77 4.50 -12.37
N LEU A 139 -10.93 4.53 -11.34
CA LEU A 139 -10.26 3.38 -10.74
C LEU A 139 -10.73 3.14 -9.30
N LEU A 140 -10.37 1.96 -8.76
CA LEU A 140 -10.76 1.55 -7.41
C LEU A 140 -9.74 2.05 -6.37
N MET A 141 -10.26 2.69 -5.32
CA MET A 141 -9.48 3.10 -4.15
C MET A 141 -9.52 2.03 -3.07
N THR A 142 -8.37 1.54 -2.63
CA THR A 142 -8.27 0.75 -1.39
C THR A 142 -7.77 1.65 -0.27
N ALA A 143 -8.66 2.05 0.63
CA ALA A 143 -8.31 2.84 1.81
C ALA A 143 -7.53 1.98 2.82
N SER A 144 -6.44 2.50 3.38
CA SER A 144 -5.63 1.79 4.36
C SER A 144 -6.22 1.86 5.77
N GLY A 145 -6.17 0.78 6.53
CA GLY A 145 -6.42 0.78 7.98
C GLY A 145 -5.45 1.67 8.76
N ALA A 146 -4.33 2.06 8.16
CA ALA A 146 -3.35 3.01 8.71
C ALA A 146 -3.40 4.39 8.03
N SER A 147 -4.52 4.77 7.42
CA SER A 147 -4.74 6.07 6.76
C SER A 147 -4.52 7.24 7.70
N THR A 148 -4.07 8.36 7.18
CA THR A 148 -4.01 9.63 7.93
C THR A 148 -5.40 10.24 8.11
N ALA A 149 -6.21 10.22 7.05
CA ALA A 149 -7.61 10.64 7.08
C ALA A 149 -8.54 9.58 7.72
N THR A 150 -9.74 9.96 8.11
CA THR A 150 -10.76 9.00 8.54
C THR A 150 -11.31 8.21 7.36
N LEU A 151 -11.84 7.03 7.61
CA LEU A 151 -12.43 6.20 6.54
C LEU A 151 -13.64 6.90 5.90
N GLU A 152 -14.37 7.72 6.66
CA GLU A 152 -15.48 8.53 6.19
C GLU A 152 -15.02 9.63 5.23
N GLN A 153 -13.96 10.39 5.57
CA GLN A 153 -13.37 11.41 4.71
C GLN A 153 -12.88 10.82 3.38
N ILE A 154 -12.23 9.65 3.44
CA ILE A 154 -11.77 8.95 2.23
C ILE A 154 -12.97 8.53 1.38
N SER A 155 -14.00 7.94 2.01
CA SER A 155 -15.21 7.52 1.30
C SER A 155 -15.92 8.69 0.62
N GLU A 156 -16.05 9.83 1.32
CA GLU A 156 -16.60 11.07 0.76
C GLU A 156 -15.78 11.56 -0.43
N ALA A 157 -14.43 11.54 -0.32
CA ALA A 157 -13.53 11.98 -1.38
C ALA A 157 -13.59 11.09 -2.63
N VAL A 158 -13.85 9.78 -2.48
CA VAL A 158 -14.10 8.85 -3.59
C VAL A 158 -15.49 9.09 -4.21
N GLY A 159 -16.46 9.52 -3.40
CA GLY A 159 -17.85 9.69 -3.82
C GLY A 159 -18.50 8.36 -4.22
N ALA A 160 -19.18 8.35 -5.38
CA ALA A 160 -19.82 7.15 -5.92
C ALA A 160 -18.83 6.12 -6.53
N GLY A 161 -17.55 6.45 -6.60
CA GLY A 161 -16.53 5.55 -7.16
C GLY A 161 -16.32 4.28 -6.33
N PRO A 162 -15.73 3.24 -6.94
CA PRO A 162 -15.47 1.96 -6.27
C PRO A 162 -14.41 2.10 -5.17
N LYS A 163 -14.69 1.49 -4.01
CA LYS A 163 -13.79 1.58 -2.85
C LYS A 163 -13.83 0.35 -1.98
N TRP A 164 -12.64 -0.09 -1.55
CA TRP A 164 -12.41 -1.16 -0.59
C TRP A 164 -11.68 -0.62 0.65
N TYR A 165 -11.82 -1.32 1.77
CA TYR A 165 -11.12 -0.98 3.00
C TYR A 165 -10.12 -2.06 3.36
N GLN A 166 -8.84 -1.70 3.52
CA GLN A 166 -7.82 -2.61 4.02
C GLN A 166 -7.84 -2.60 5.55
N LEU A 167 -7.88 -3.79 6.12
CA LEU A 167 -7.99 -4.05 7.55
C LEU A 167 -6.66 -4.52 8.14
N TYR A 168 -6.21 -3.85 9.18
CA TYR A 168 -5.38 -4.42 10.24
C TYR A 168 -6.32 -4.79 11.37
N LEU A 169 -6.50 -6.09 11.63
CA LEU A 169 -7.50 -6.59 12.58
C LEU A 169 -7.16 -6.14 14.00
N PRO A 170 -8.03 -5.38 14.69
CA PRO A 170 -7.88 -5.09 16.11
C PRO A 170 -7.87 -6.38 16.94
N ALA A 171 -7.06 -6.42 18.02
CA ALA A 171 -7.00 -7.57 18.91
C ALA A 171 -8.32 -7.77 19.68
N ASP A 172 -9.01 -6.68 20.00
CA ASP A 172 -10.34 -6.72 20.62
C ASP A 172 -11.42 -6.92 19.55
N ARG A 173 -12.26 -7.94 19.74
CA ARG A 173 -13.34 -8.31 18.82
C ARG A 173 -14.47 -7.27 18.79
N GLY A 174 -14.71 -6.56 19.90
CA GLY A 174 -15.71 -5.49 19.96
C GLY A 174 -15.27 -4.28 19.13
N GLU A 175 -14.01 -3.84 19.30
CA GLU A 175 -13.41 -2.78 18.47
C GLU A 175 -13.39 -3.16 16.98
N ALA A 176 -13.02 -4.41 16.67
CA ALA A 176 -13.02 -4.91 15.30
C ALA A 176 -14.44 -4.89 14.69
N THR A 177 -15.46 -5.33 15.43
CA THR A 177 -16.85 -5.30 14.97
C THR A 177 -17.32 -3.88 14.73
N ALA A 178 -17.09 -2.95 15.66
CA ALA A 178 -17.44 -1.55 15.51
C ALA A 178 -16.78 -0.90 14.28
N LEU A 179 -15.49 -1.20 14.06
CA LEU A 179 -14.77 -0.74 12.87
C LEU A 179 -15.40 -1.28 11.58
N LEU A 180 -15.66 -2.58 11.50
CA LEU A 180 -16.23 -3.22 10.31
C LEU A 180 -17.63 -2.72 9.99
N GLN A 181 -18.45 -2.43 11.01
CA GLN A 181 -19.76 -1.80 10.82
C GLN A 181 -19.64 -0.38 10.27
N ARG A 182 -18.68 0.42 10.76
CA ARG A 182 -18.39 1.75 10.20
C ARG A 182 -17.95 1.67 8.75
N VAL A 183 -17.06 0.72 8.42
CA VAL A 183 -16.61 0.47 7.04
C VAL A 183 -17.81 0.22 6.11
N LYS A 184 -18.72 -0.65 6.53
CA LYS A 184 -19.96 -0.93 5.78
C LYS A 184 -20.86 0.30 5.65
N ALA A 185 -21.07 1.01 6.75
CA ALA A 185 -21.90 2.23 6.79
C ALA A 185 -21.34 3.35 5.90
N ALA A 186 -20.00 3.46 5.79
CA ALA A 186 -19.32 4.39 4.90
C ALA A 186 -19.34 3.97 3.41
N GLY A 187 -19.98 2.85 3.06
CA GLY A 187 -20.17 2.42 1.66
C GLY A 187 -18.97 1.74 1.01
N TYR A 188 -18.04 1.19 1.79
CA TYR A 188 -17.01 0.30 1.26
C TYR A 188 -17.63 -1.02 0.83
N SER A 189 -17.23 -1.54 -0.34
CA SER A 189 -17.86 -2.73 -0.93
C SER A 189 -17.13 -4.04 -0.63
N ALA A 190 -15.92 -3.98 -0.06
CA ALA A 190 -15.16 -5.15 0.37
C ALA A 190 -14.15 -4.79 1.46
N VAL A 191 -13.70 -5.81 2.19
CA VAL A 191 -12.60 -5.75 3.17
C VAL A 191 -11.39 -6.49 2.61
N VAL A 192 -10.23 -5.82 2.58
CA VAL A 192 -8.93 -6.42 2.23
C VAL A 192 -8.19 -6.72 3.53
N PHE A 193 -8.22 -7.96 3.98
CA PHE A 193 -7.55 -8.36 5.20
C PHE A 193 -6.07 -8.62 4.95
N THR A 194 -5.22 -7.87 5.62
CA THR A 194 -3.77 -7.97 5.51
C THR A 194 -3.23 -8.99 6.48
N ILE A 195 -2.66 -10.09 5.99
CA ILE A 195 -2.18 -11.22 6.79
C ILE A 195 -0.66 -11.27 6.96
N ASP A 196 0.07 -10.48 6.20
CA ASP A 196 1.55 -10.44 6.21
C ASP A 196 2.13 -9.37 7.16
N ALA A 197 1.31 -8.57 7.84
CA ALA A 197 1.74 -7.51 8.75
C ALA A 197 1.53 -7.92 10.21
N LEU A 198 2.42 -8.78 10.71
CA LEU A 198 2.39 -9.30 12.10
C LEU A 198 3.10 -8.37 13.10
N GLY A 199 3.64 -7.27 12.63
CA GLY A 199 4.35 -6.25 13.40
C GLY A 199 4.85 -5.12 12.50
N ALA A 200 5.59 -4.18 13.07
CA ALA A 200 6.27 -3.16 12.29
C ALA A 200 7.48 -3.81 11.58
N GLY A 201 7.60 -3.62 10.29
CA GLY A 201 8.79 -4.03 9.54
C GLY A 201 10.03 -3.26 10.03
N ASN A 202 11.17 -3.93 10.08
CA ASN A 202 12.44 -3.34 10.49
C ASN A 202 13.18 -2.70 9.31
N SER A 203 12.87 -1.44 9.01
CA SER A 203 13.58 -0.67 7.97
C SER A 203 14.83 -0.03 8.57
N GLU A 204 16.00 -0.53 8.20
CA GLU A 204 17.29 -0.01 8.67
C GLU A 204 17.55 1.40 8.14
N GLU A 205 17.21 1.66 6.88
CA GLU A 205 17.37 2.98 6.27
C GLU A 205 16.55 4.04 7.01
N LEU A 206 15.29 3.73 7.32
CA LEU A 206 14.44 4.62 8.10
C LEU A 206 15.01 4.87 9.51
N GLN A 207 15.56 3.84 10.17
CA GLN A 207 16.21 4.00 11.48
C GLN A 207 17.42 4.93 11.42
N ARG A 208 18.26 4.84 10.38
CA ARG A 208 19.43 5.72 10.17
C ARG A 208 19.02 7.20 10.08
N THR A 209 17.81 7.50 9.60
CA THR A 209 17.33 8.89 9.55
C THR A 209 16.98 9.47 10.93
N GLY A 210 16.79 8.65 11.95
CA GLY A 210 16.26 9.08 13.26
C GLY A 210 14.85 9.66 13.20
N PHE A 211 14.11 9.44 12.12
CA PHE A 211 12.79 10.04 11.90
C PHE A 211 11.76 9.53 12.92
N PRO A 212 11.12 10.44 13.68
CA PRO A 212 10.19 10.07 14.73
C PRO A 212 8.81 9.69 14.16
N VAL A 213 8.74 8.53 13.48
CA VAL A 213 7.57 8.07 12.70
C VAL A 213 6.26 8.19 13.49
N GLY A 214 6.24 7.71 14.73
CA GLY A 214 5.01 7.72 15.56
C GLY A 214 4.49 9.14 15.82
N ARG A 215 5.39 10.07 16.17
CA ARG A 215 5.05 11.47 16.39
C ARG A 215 4.60 12.15 15.09
N ALA A 216 5.30 11.88 13.99
CA ALA A 216 4.99 12.46 12.69
C ALA A 216 3.62 11.98 12.17
N LEU A 217 3.31 10.69 12.31
CA LEU A 217 1.99 10.13 11.96
C LEU A 217 0.88 10.73 12.83
N ALA A 218 1.11 10.88 14.14
CA ALA A 218 0.12 11.48 15.04
C ALA A 218 -0.16 12.94 14.68
N ALA A 219 0.88 13.74 14.41
CA ALA A 219 0.74 15.13 13.99
C ALA A 219 0.02 15.26 12.63
N ALA A 220 0.39 14.44 11.66
CA ALA A 220 -0.27 14.39 10.35
C ALA A 220 -1.76 14.02 10.49
N SER A 221 -2.08 13.02 11.31
CA SER A 221 -3.46 12.59 11.55
C SER A 221 -4.27 13.71 12.23
N ALA A 222 -3.73 14.36 13.28
CA ALA A 222 -4.41 15.46 13.95
C ALA A 222 -4.73 16.63 12.99
N ARG A 223 -3.80 16.96 12.08
CA ARG A 223 -3.98 18.00 11.07
C ARG A 223 -5.09 17.66 10.08
N VAL A 224 -5.10 16.44 9.56
CA VAL A 224 -6.02 16.01 8.49
C VAL A 224 -7.43 15.74 9.03
N THR A 225 -7.54 15.24 10.27
CA THR A 225 -8.83 14.84 10.85
C THR A 225 -9.48 15.90 11.74
N ALA A 226 -8.91 17.10 11.85
CA ALA A 226 -9.46 18.16 12.69
C ALA A 226 -10.93 18.45 12.34
N GLY A 227 -11.84 18.25 13.30
CA GLY A 227 -13.28 18.46 13.15
C GLY A 227 -14.01 17.43 12.26
N ALA A 228 -13.33 16.41 11.75
CA ALA A 228 -13.94 15.43 10.85
C ALA A 228 -14.76 14.37 11.60
N PRO A 229 -15.80 13.80 10.97
CA PRO A 229 -16.46 12.60 11.47
C PRO A 229 -15.45 11.46 11.69
N GLY A 230 -15.51 10.80 12.85
CA GLY A 230 -14.57 9.76 13.23
C GLY A 230 -13.19 10.26 13.72
N ALA A 231 -12.97 11.58 13.80
CA ALA A 231 -11.78 12.15 14.43
C ALA A 231 -11.68 11.70 15.89
N GLY A 232 -10.46 11.37 16.32
CA GLY A 232 -10.21 10.93 17.70
C GLY A 232 -10.63 9.50 18.03
N ILE A 233 -11.27 8.76 17.12
CA ILE A 233 -11.50 7.34 17.31
C ILE A 233 -10.14 6.63 17.27
N LYS A 234 -9.75 6.09 18.43
CA LYS A 234 -8.50 5.34 18.54
C LYS A 234 -8.60 4.06 17.73
N ARG A 235 -7.55 3.77 16.96
CA ARG A 235 -7.39 2.45 16.34
C ARG A 235 -7.02 1.48 17.45
N GLY A 236 -7.73 0.35 17.53
CA GLY A 236 -7.38 -0.71 18.44
C GLY A 236 -5.96 -1.22 18.19
N ARG A 237 -5.33 -1.79 19.21
CA ARG A 237 -4.03 -2.47 19.04
C ARG A 237 -4.20 -3.59 18.01
N PRO A 238 -3.40 -3.64 16.92
CA PRO A 238 -3.50 -4.72 15.95
C PRO A 238 -3.17 -6.08 16.58
N LYS A 239 -3.88 -7.11 16.17
CA LYS A 239 -3.55 -8.50 16.43
C LYS A 239 -2.25 -8.83 15.65
N ASN A 240 -1.37 -9.62 16.24
CA ASN A 240 -0.06 -9.96 15.66
C ASN A 240 0.08 -11.46 15.36
N SER A 241 -1.02 -12.20 15.39
CA SER A 241 -1.10 -13.61 15.06
C SER A 241 -2.50 -13.87 14.53
N PHE A 242 -2.60 -14.48 13.35
CA PHE A 242 -3.88 -14.72 12.67
C PHE A 242 -4.11 -16.19 12.41
N ASP A 243 -5.37 -16.59 12.44
CA ASP A 243 -5.84 -17.91 12.07
C ASP A 243 -7.09 -17.83 11.17
N TRP A 244 -7.63 -18.97 10.78
CA TRP A 244 -8.80 -19.00 9.89
C TRP A 244 -10.09 -18.55 10.58
N ASP A 245 -10.16 -18.65 11.90
CA ASP A 245 -11.29 -18.13 12.68
C ASP A 245 -11.37 -16.60 12.62
N ASP A 246 -10.22 -15.92 12.43
CA ASP A 246 -10.17 -14.50 12.19
C ASP A 246 -10.82 -14.14 10.85
N VAL A 247 -10.57 -14.93 9.81
CA VAL A 247 -11.18 -14.71 8.48
C VAL A 247 -12.68 -14.89 8.56
N GLU A 248 -13.16 -15.96 9.18
CA GLU A 248 -14.60 -16.20 9.38
C GLU A 248 -15.26 -15.12 10.22
N PHE A 249 -14.57 -14.67 11.27
CA PHE A 249 -15.05 -13.55 12.09
C PHE A 249 -15.21 -12.27 11.26
N ILE A 250 -14.22 -11.89 10.43
CA ILE A 250 -14.28 -10.70 9.60
C ILE A 250 -15.43 -10.79 8.60
N GLN A 251 -15.60 -11.97 7.96
CA GLN A 251 -16.71 -12.21 7.03
C GLN A 251 -18.08 -12.01 7.72
N LYS A 252 -18.27 -12.58 8.89
CA LYS A 252 -19.52 -12.48 9.66
C LYS A 252 -19.76 -11.06 10.19
N ALA A 253 -18.75 -10.44 10.78
CA ALA A 253 -18.87 -9.13 11.42
C ALA A 253 -19.08 -7.98 10.42
N SER A 254 -18.42 -8.04 9.26
CA SER A 254 -18.58 -7.04 8.20
C SER A 254 -19.83 -7.27 7.35
N GLY A 255 -20.17 -8.54 7.10
CA GLY A 255 -21.16 -8.91 6.07
C GLY A 255 -20.78 -8.39 4.68
N LEU A 256 -19.48 -8.20 4.42
CA LEU A 256 -18.89 -7.77 3.14
C LEU A 256 -18.01 -8.88 2.58
N PRO A 257 -17.77 -8.91 1.27
CA PRO A 257 -16.73 -9.73 0.67
C PRO A 257 -15.37 -9.47 1.31
N VAL A 258 -14.60 -10.53 1.63
CA VAL A 258 -13.27 -10.45 2.23
C VAL A 258 -12.24 -10.98 1.26
N LEU A 259 -11.22 -10.17 0.97
CA LEU A 259 -10.03 -10.56 0.22
C LEU A 259 -8.86 -10.76 1.19
N LEU A 260 -7.96 -11.69 0.91
CA LEU A 260 -6.71 -11.85 1.65
C LEU A 260 -5.56 -11.17 0.90
N LYS A 261 -4.85 -10.24 1.57
CA LYS A 261 -3.62 -9.61 1.07
C LYS A 261 -2.40 -10.15 1.84
N GLY A 262 -1.32 -10.44 1.08
CA GLY A 262 -0.09 -11.04 1.63
C GLY A 262 0.08 -12.50 1.25
N VAL A 263 -0.64 -12.97 0.24
CA VAL A 263 -0.58 -14.36 -0.20
C VAL A 263 0.59 -14.55 -1.17
N LEU A 264 1.51 -15.45 -0.85
CA LEU A 264 2.71 -15.74 -1.66
C LEU A 264 2.88 -17.24 -1.98
N SER A 265 1.92 -18.10 -1.59
CA SER A 265 2.00 -19.52 -1.93
C SER A 265 0.71 -20.04 -2.55
N PRO A 266 0.81 -20.98 -3.52
CA PRO A 266 -0.35 -21.63 -4.13
C PRO A 266 -1.22 -22.38 -3.12
N ASP A 267 -0.61 -23.01 -2.12
CA ASP A 267 -1.35 -23.77 -1.10
C ASP A 267 -2.18 -22.86 -0.19
N LEU A 268 -1.61 -21.72 0.21
CA LEU A 268 -2.37 -20.72 0.98
C LEU A 268 -3.51 -20.15 0.15
N ALA A 269 -3.28 -19.87 -1.15
CA ALA A 269 -4.32 -19.37 -2.05
C ALA A 269 -5.45 -20.38 -2.22
N ARG A 270 -5.15 -21.67 -2.44
CA ARG A 270 -6.13 -22.74 -2.54
C ARG A 270 -6.98 -22.84 -1.28
N LYS A 271 -6.32 -22.88 -0.11
CA LYS A 271 -7.00 -22.93 1.20
C LYS A 271 -7.88 -21.71 1.45
N ALA A 272 -7.44 -20.52 1.03
CA ALA A 272 -8.22 -19.29 1.16
C ALA A 272 -9.53 -19.37 0.35
N VAL A 273 -9.45 -19.86 -0.89
CA VAL A 273 -10.64 -20.09 -1.74
C VAL A 273 -11.58 -21.12 -1.12
N GLU A 274 -11.06 -22.23 -0.58
CA GLU A 274 -11.84 -23.26 0.13
C GLU A 274 -12.55 -22.70 1.39
N ARG A 275 -11.97 -21.67 2.03
CA ARG A 275 -12.54 -20.95 3.18
C ARG A 275 -13.49 -19.79 2.77
N GLY A 276 -13.83 -19.70 1.49
CA GLY A 276 -14.83 -18.76 0.98
C GLY A 276 -14.38 -17.30 0.96
N VAL A 277 -13.07 -17.02 0.83
CA VAL A 277 -12.64 -15.65 0.58
C VAL A 277 -13.09 -15.20 -0.81
N ALA A 278 -13.40 -13.91 -0.94
CA ALA A 278 -13.93 -13.35 -2.17
C ALA A 278 -12.86 -12.93 -3.19
N GLY A 279 -11.57 -13.00 -2.82
CA GLY A 279 -10.46 -12.67 -3.69
C GLY A 279 -9.10 -12.84 -3.01
N ILE A 280 -8.05 -12.87 -3.83
CA ILE A 280 -6.66 -13.00 -3.40
C ILE A 280 -5.88 -11.77 -3.86
N GLN A 281 -5.11 -11.16 -2.96
CA GLN A 281 -4.11 -10.17 -3.33
C GLN A 281 -2.72 -10.74 -3.10
N VAL A 282 -2.06 -11.10 -4.20
CA VAL A 282 -0.66 -11.55 -4.22
C VAL A 282 0.22 -10.36 -3.90
N SER A 283 0.89 -10.40 -2.77
CA SER A 283 1.59 -9.24 -2.21
C SER A 283 2.68 -9.70 -1.24
N ASN A 284 3.84 -9.06 -1.31
CA ASN A 284 4.87 -9.13 -0.28
C ASN A 284 5.03 -7.77 0.43
N HIS A 285 3.93 -6.98 0.46
CA HIS A 285 3.90 -5.64 1.08
C HIS A 285 4.92 -4.66 0.47
N GLY A 286 5.36 -4.90 -0.77
CA GLY A 286 6.38 -4.10 -1.43
C GLY A 286 7.76 -4.21 -0.78
N GLY A 287 8.09 -5.36 -0.18
CA GLY A 287 9.35 -5.60 0.54
C GLY A 287 9.43 -4.90 1.89
N ARG A 288 8.29 -4.68 2.58
CA ARG A 288 8.22 -3.87 3.81
C ARG A 288 7.95 -4.68 5.09
N GLN A 289 7.73 -6.00 5.01
CA GLN A 289 7.40 -6.84 6.17
C GLN A 289 8.46 -7.92 6.41
N LEU A 290 8.73 -8.77 5.46
CA LEU A 290 9.72 -9.82 5.53
C LEU A 290 10.65 -9.71 4.34
N ASP A 291 11.95 -9.61 4.58
CA ASP A 291 12.95 -9.67 3.53
C ASP A 291 13.30 -11.13 3.17
N GLY A 292 13.77 -11.37 1.95
CA GLY A 292 14.08 -12.72 1.47
C GLY A 292 12.87 -13.53 0.99
N VAL A 293 11.70 -12.90 0.79
CA VAL A 293 10.53 -13.55 0.17
C VAL A 293 10.51 -13.33 -1.35
N PRO A 294 9.88 -14.23 -2.13
CA PRO A 294 9.88 -14.11 -3.58
C PRO A 294 9.18 -12.85 -4.08
N ALA A 295 9.58 -12.39 -5.25
CA ALA A 295 8.86 -11.38 -5.99
C ALA A 295 7.45 -11.87 -6.34
N THR A 296 6.47 -10.97 -6.26
CA THR A 296 5.06 -11.33 -6.48
C THR A 296 4.78 -11.81 -7.89
N ILE A 297 5.50 -11.27 -8.89
CA ILE A 297 5.34 -11.68 -10.29
C ILE A 297 5.77 -13.13 -10.53
N ASP A 298 6.77 -13.64 -9.80
CA ASP A 298 7.28 -14.99 -9.94
C ASP A 298 6.33 -16.06 -9.39
N VAL A 299 5.62 -15.74 -8.32
CA VAL A 299 4.66 -16.65 -7.69
C VAL A 299 3.24 -16.52 -8.24
N LEU A 300 2.99 -15.49 -9.05
CA LEU A 300 1.65 -15.18 -9.55
C LEU A 300 1.07 -16.30 -10.43
N GLY A 301 1.85 -16.83 -11.39
CA GLY A 301 1.39 -17.91 -12.27
C GLY A 301 0.93 -19.16 -11.51
N PRO A 302 1.79 -19.76 -10.66
CA PRO A 302 1.40 -20.89 -9.81
C PRO A 302 0.19 -20.60 -8.88
N ILE A 303 0.06 -19.38 -8.36
CA ILE A 303 -1.11 -18.98 -7.56
C ILE A 303 -2.36 -18.92 -8.45
N ALA A 304 -2.26 -18.36 -9.66
CA ALA A 304 -3.38 -18.29 -10.59
C ALA A 304 -3.89 -19.68 -11.00
N GLU A 305 -2.98 -20.62 -11.22
CA GLU A 305 -3.31 -22.02 -11.47
C GLU A 305 -4.02 -22.67 -10.27
N ALA A 306 -3.53 -22.43 -9.03
CA ALA A 306 -4.14 -22.98 -7.83
C ALA A 306 -5.52 -22.39 -7.51
N VAL A 307 -5.74 -21.12 -7.84
CA VAL A 307 -7.03 -20.43 -7.69
C VAL A 307 -8.03 -20.85 -8.76
N ASP A 308 -7.55 -21.18 -9.97
CA ASP A 308 -8.35 -21.67 -11.11
C ASP A 308 -9.59 -20.80 -11.39
N ARG A 309 -9.39 -19.48 -11.46
CA ARG A 309 -10.43 -18.46 -11.72
C ARG A 309 -11.65 -18.49 -10.81
N ARG A 310 -11.61 -19.21 -9.67
CA ARG A 310 -12.71 -19.28 -8.70
C ARG A 310 -12.98 -17.97 -8.00
N VAL A 311 -11.95 -17.15 -7.82
CA VAL A 311 -12.02 -15.79 -7.28
C VAL A 311 -11.04 -14.88 -8.02
N PRO A 312 -11.25 -13.56 -8.04
CA PRO A 312 -10.31 -12.63 -8.65
C PRO A 312 -8.96 -12.60 -7.92
N ILE A 313 -7.91 -12.38 -8.71
CA ILE A 313 -6.54 -12.21 -8.24
C ILE A 313 -6.07 -10.79 -8.54
N ILE A 314 -5.73 -10.07 -7.48
CA ILE A 314 -5.04 -8.80 -7.53
C ILE A 314 -3.55 -9.06 -7.25
N VAL A 315 -2.66 -8.30 -7.86
CA VAL A 315 -1.23 -8.35 -7.55
C VAL A 315 -0.67 -6.97 -7.31
N ASP A 316 0.25 -6.83 -6.37
CA ASP A 316 1.02 -5.61 -6.16
C ASP A 316 2.52 -5.92 -6.06
N SER A 317 3.32 -4.94 -5.75
CA SER A 317 4.76 -4.95 -5.54
C SER A 317 5.60 -4.88 -6.83
N GLY A 318 6.40 -3.83 -6.91
CA GLY A 318 7.42 -3.64 -7.96
C GLY A 318 6.97 -2.97 -9.26
N PHE A 319 5.70 -2.83 -9.54
CA PHE A 319 5.16 -2.29 -10.80
C PHE A 319 5.59 -0.86 -11.08
N ARG A 320 6.09 -0.60 -12.30
CA ARG A 320 6.50 0.74 -12.77
C ARG A 320 6.12 1.01 -14.23
N ARG A 321 5.85 -0.01 -15.03
CA ARG A 321 5.62 0.09 -16.48
C ARG A 321 4.30 -0.55 -16.89
N GLY A 322 3.71 -0.08 -17.99
CA GLY A 322 2.57 -0.74 -18.61
C GLY A 322 2.87 -2.18 -19.03
N GLY A 323 4.12 -2.45 -19.43
CA GLY A 323 4.58 -3.81 -19.72
C GLY A 323 4.57 -4.74 -18.50
N ASP A 324 4.82 -4.22 -17.29
CA ASP A 324 4.73 -5.02 -16.05
C ASP A 324 3.28 -5.44 -15.79
N VAL A 325 2.34 -4.50 -15.97
CA VAL A 325 0.91 -4.76 -15.85
C VAL A 325 0.47 -5.80 -16.87
N PHE A 326 0.90 -5.67 -18.13
CA PHE A 326 0.59 -6.64 -19.19
C PHE A 326 1.09 -8.05 -18.84
N LYS A 327 2.31 -8.18 -18.31
CA LYS A 327 2.88 -9.45 -17.85
C LYS A 327 2.05 -10.07 -16.72
N ALA A 328 1.65 -9.28 -15.74
CA ALA A 328 0.82 -9.76 -14.63
C ALA A 328 -0.55 -10.26 -15.11
N LEU A 329 -1.22 -9.51 -15.99
CA LEU A 329 -2.49 -9.94 -16.58
C LEU A 329 -2.33 -11.24 -17.37
N ALA A 330 -1.24 -11.38 -18.15
CA ALA A 330 -0.95 -12.60 -18.90
C ALA A 330 -0.65 -13.80 -17.98
N LEU A 331 -0.14 -13.58 -16.76
CA LEU A 331 0.08 -14.61 -15.75
C LEU A 331 -1.18 -14.94 -14.93
N GLY A 332 -2.30 -14.25 -15.17
CA GLY A 332 -3.59 -14.59 -14.58
C GLY A 332 -4.08 -13.61 -13.50
N ALA A 333 -3.45 -12.45 -13.31
CA ALA A 333 -4.05 -11.38 -12.51
C ALA A 333 -5.27 -10.76 -13.21
N ASP A 334 -6.27 -10.37 -12.44
CA ASP A 334 -7.43 -9.61 -12.91
C ASP A 334 -7.20 -8.10 -12.81
N ALA A 335 -6.35 -7.66 -11.87
CA ALA A 335 -5.97 -6.26 -11.70
C ALA A 335 -4.64 -6.11 -10.95
N VAL A 336 -4.04 -4.93 -11.09
CA VAL A 336 -2.77 -4.55 -10.44
C VAL A 336 -3.01 -3.41 -9.46
N ALA A 337 -2.52 -3.57 -8.22
CA ALA A 337 -2.58 -2.52 -7.21
C ALA A 337 -1.28 -1.70 -7.17
N MET A 338 -1.41 -0.38 -7.33
CA MET A 338 -0.29 0.55 -7.39
C MET A 338 -0.05 1.23 -6.04
N GLY A 339 1.16 1.07 -5.49
CA GLY A 339 1.57 1.67 -4.21
C GLY A 339 2.46 2.90 -4.40
N ARG A 340 3.78 2.73 -4.26
CA ARG A 340 4.77 3.82 -4.29
C ARG A 340 4.62 4.82 -5.44
N PRO A 341 4.42 4.43 -6.71
CA PRO A 341 4.27 5.40 -7.79
C PRO A 341 3.12 6.39 -7.57
N VAL A 342 1.99 5.91 -7.03
CA VAL A 342 0.83 6.75 -6.70
C VAL A 342 1.17 7.72 -5.57
N MET A 343 1.94 7.27 -4.57
CA MET A 343 2.39 8.12 -3.46
C MET A 343 3.41 9.16 -3.90
N TYR A 344 4.29 8.83 -4.82
CA TYR A 344 5.20 9.81 -5.43
C TYR A 344 4.41 10.86 -6.23
N GLY A 345 3.40 10.43 -6.99
CA GLY A 345 2.47 11.34 -7.66
C GLY A 345 1.75 12.26 -6.68
N LEU A 346 1.27 11.71 -5.56
CA LEU A 346 0.66 12.48 -4.48
C LEU A 346 1.63 13.54 -3.93
N ALA A 347 2.86 13.16 -3.64
CA ALA A 347 3.89 14.07 -3.11
C ALA A 347 4.20 15.23 -4.05
N LEU A 348 4.16 14.98 -5.36
CA LEU A 348 4.55 15.94 -6.39
C LEU A 348 3.40 16.85 -6.85
N GLY A 349 2.14 16.44 -6.75
CA GLY A 349 1.04 17.21 -7.33
C GLY A 349 -0.34 16.91 -6.71
N GLY A 350 -0.40 16.37 -5.49
CA GLY A 350 -1.67 16.09 -4.82
C GLY A 350 -2.57 15.15 -5.64
N SER A 351 -3.86 15.44 -5.70
CA SER A 351 -4.84 14.65 -6.47
C SER A 351 -4.52 14.59 -7.97
N ASP A 352 -4.04 15.69 -8.54
CA ASP A 352 -3.73 15.77 -9.96
C ASP A 352 -2.44 15.02 -10.31
N GLY A 353 -1.49 15.00 -9.38
CA GLY A 353 -0.30 14.16 -9.47
C GLY A 353 -0.63 12.67 -9.46
N VAL A 354 -1.55 12.23 -8.60
CA VAL A 354 -2.08 10.85 -8.60
C VAL A 354 -2.74 10.51 -9.93
N LYS A 355 -3.59 11.40 -10.45
CA LYS A 355 -4.25 11.23 -11.74
C LYS A 355 -3.24 11.11 -12.88
N SER A 356 -2.21 11.98 -12.89
CA SER A 356 -1.14 11.95 -13.90
C SER A 356 -0.39 10.61 -13.93
N VAL A 357 -0.15 9.99 -12.77
CA VAL A 357 0.47 8.65 -12.67
C VAL A 357 -0.41 7.61 -13.34
N TYR A 358 -1.71 7.61 -13.06
CA TYR A 358 -2.64 6.65 -13.66
C TYR A 358 -2.82 6.88 -15.17
N GLU A 359 -2.91 8.12 -15.61
CA GLU A 359 -2.98 8.46 -17.04
C GLU A 359 -1.74 7.94 -17.79
N LYS A 360 -0.55 8.17 -17.23
CA LYS A 360 0.70 7.69 -17.82
C LYS A 360 0.73 6.16 -17.90
N LEU A 361 0.38 5.48 -16.82
CA LEU A 361 0.38 4.01 -16.78
C LEU A 361 -0.67 3.42 -17.75
N THR A 362 -1.86 3.99 -17.81
CA THR A 362 -2.93 3.61 -18.74
C THR A 362 -2.48 3.76 -20.17
N GLN A 363 -1.81 4.87 -20.50
CA GLN A 363 -1.20 5.09 -21.82
C GLN A 363 -0.18 3.99 -22.17
N GLU A 364 0.73 3.66 -21.24
CA GLU A 364 1.74 2.61 -21.46
C GLU A 364 1.12 1.22 -21.64
N ILE A 365 0.07 0.88 -20.88
CA ILE A 365 -0.68 -0.38 -21.05
C ILE A 365 -1.30 -0.43 -22.45
N SER A 366 -1.97 0.65 -22.88
CA SER A 366 -2.57 0.73 -24.21
C SER A 366 -1.54 0.57 -25.33
N LEU A 367 -0.38 1.23 -25.22
CA LEU A 367 0.72 1.07 -26.17
C LEU A 367 1.26 -0.36 -26.20
N THR A 368 1.44 -0.99 -25.03
CA THR A 368 1.90 -2.37 -24.92
C THR A 368 0.90 -3.34 -25.54
N MET A 369 -0.41 -3.19 -25.25
CA MET A 369 -1.47 -4.01 -25.85
C MET A 369 -1.48 -3.90 -27.37
N ARG A 370 -1.41 -2.67 -27.90
CA ARG A 370 -1.36 -2.43 -29.35
C ARG A 370 -0.15 -3.11 -29.98
N ALA A 371 1.03 -2.93 -29.40
CA ALA A 371 2.27 -3.53 -29.89
C ALA A 371 2.27 -5.06 -29.79
N ALA A 372 1.62 -5.61 -28.78
CA ALA A 372 1.49 -7.05 -28.58
C ALA A 372 0.37 -7.70 -29.43
N GLY A 373 -0.55 -6.92 -30.02
CA GLY A 373 -1.68 -7.41 -30.79
C GLY A 373 -2.88 -7.83 -29.93
N ALA A 374 -3.08 -7.21 -28.76
CA ALA A 374 -4.24 -7.42 -27.89
C ALA A 374 -5.18 -6.20 -27.97
N GLY A 375 -6.47 -6.45 -28.27
CA GLY A 375 -7.49 -5.40 -28.36
C GLY A 375 -8.27 -5.17 -27.07
N ARG A 376 -8.33 -6.16 -26.19
CA ARG A 376 -9.06 -6.11 -24.92
C ARG A 376 -8.24 -6.74 -23.81
N ILE A 377 -8.51 -6.35 -22.57
CA ILE A 377 -7.88 -6.97 -21.39
C ILE A 377 -8.09 -8.49 -21.39
N SER A 378 -9.28 -8.97 -21.76
CA SER A 378 -9.59 -10.41 -21.85
C SER A 378 -8.82 -11.18 -22.94
N ASP A 379 -8.17 -10.47 -23.87
CA ASP A 379 -7.33 -11.12 -24.89
C ASP A 379 -5.95 -11.49 -24.34
N ILE A 380 -5.52 -10.81 -23.26
CA ILE A 380 -4.21 -11.02 -22.64
C ILE A 380 -4.21 -12.37 -21.92
N ARG A 381 -3.33 -13.28 -22.36
CA ARG A 381 -3.25 -14.67 -21.88
C ARG A 381 -1.80 -15.11 -21.76
N ARG A 382 -1.56 -16.22 -21.09
CA ARG A 382 -0.22 -16.81 -20.92
C ARG A 382 0.56 -16.98 -22.23
N ALA A 383 -0.13 -17.19 -23.35
CA ALA A 383 0.50 -17.29 -24.68
C ALA A 383 1.20 -16.00 -25.16
N TYR A 384 0.95 -14.86 -24.51
CA TYR A 384 1.68 -13.63 -24.76
C TYR A 384 3.02 -13.54 -24.03
N LEU A 385 3.40 -14.58 -23.26
CA LEU A 385 4.65 -14.56 -22.48
C LEU A 385 5.54 -15.75 -22.82
N GLY A 386 6.83 -15.46 -22.95
CA GLY A 386 7.94 -16.38 -22.85
C GLY A 386 8.73 -16.15 -21.59
N LEU A 387 9.61 -17.08 -21.25
CA LEU A 387 10.64 -16.87 -20.25
C LEU A 387 11.87 -16.26 -20.93
N THR A 388 12.56 -15.40 -20.20
CA THR A 388 13.87 -14.92 -20.63
C THR A 388 14.81 -16.13 -20.63
N PRO A 389 15.55 -16.43 -21.72
CA PRO A 389 16.58 -17.44 -21.68
C PRO A 389 17.57 -17.10 -20.57
N ASP A 390 17.96 -18.11 -19.77
CA ASP A 390 19.00 -17.93 -18.75
C ASP A 390 20.23 -17.33 -19.41
N ARG A 391 20.62 -16.13 -18.97
CA ARG A 391 21.83 -15.47 -19.40
C ARG A 391 23.01 -15.78 -18.48
N ASP A 392 22.91 -16.87 -17.74
CA ASP A 392 24.00 -17.41 -16.94
C ASP A 392 24.89 -18.28 -17.81
N THR A 393 25.66 -17.63 -18.66
CA THR A 393 26.93 -18.13 -19.19
C THR A 393 27.90 -16.96 -19.33
#